data_7db2bbd9fe77171389305470b6f43973
#
_entry.id   7db2bbd9fe77171389305470b6f43973
#
_cell.length_a   1.000
_cell.length_b   1.000
_cell.length_c   1.000
_cell.angle_alpha   90.00
_cell.angle_beta   90.00
_cell.angle_gamma   90.00
#
_symmetry.space_group_name_H-M   'P 1'
#
loop_
_entity.id
_entity.type
_entity.pdbx_description
1 polymer ?
#
loop_
_entity_poly.entity_id
_entity_poly.type
_entity_poly.pdbx_seq_one_letter_code
_entity_poly.pdbx_strand_id
1 'polypeptide(L)'
;QWSSSAASDVYKRQLPGHGSHNYWIEDDVLYVAMYSGGVRIVDISGELMGDLFRQGREIGHINTGNPNGFIPNATMTWGAQLYKGHVFYSDHNGGIGSSKVLPIKPDNSRINEYLDRPRLID
;
A
#
# COMPACT_ATOMS: atom_id res chain seq x y z
N GLN A 1 -4.70 -17.85 10.78
CA GLN A 1 -4.51 -17.22 9.47
C GLN A 1 -5.40 -16.00 9.33
N TRP A 2 -4.83 -14.90 8.90
CA TRP A 2 -5.56 -13.64 8.74
C TRP A 2 -6.36 -13.64 7.45
N SER A 3 -7.58 -13.12 7.52
CA SER A 3 -8.34 -12.84 6.30
C SER A 3 -7.79 -11.57 5.62
N SER A 4 -8.08 -11.41 4.35
CA SER A 4 -7.73 -10.20 3.59
C SER A 4 -8.23 -8.93 4.27
N SER A 5 -9.47 -8.95 4.78
CA SER A 5 -10.06 -7.84 5.52
C SER A 5 -9.27 -7.51 6.77
N ALA A 6 -8.88 -8.54 7.54
CA ALA A 6 -8.15 -8.32 8.79
C ALA A 6 -6.78 -7.69 8.53
N ALA A 7 -6.06 -8.15 7.52
CA ALA A 7 -4.76 -7.58 7.14
C ALA A 7 -4.90 -6.12 6.74
N SER A 8 -5.90 -5.81 5.92
CA SER A 8 -6.17 -4.44 5.51
C SER A 8 -6.53 -3.54 6.68
N ASP A 9 -7.38 -4.01 7.59
CA ASP A 9 -7.79 -3.24 8.75
C ASP A 9 -6.64 -2.99 9.73
N VAL A 10 -5.77 -3.96 9.90
CA VAL A 10 -4.57 -3.78 10.73
C VAL A 10 -3.66 -2.71 10.14
N TYR A 11 -3.46 -2.71 8.84
CA TYR A 11 -2.61 -1.70 8.19
C TYR A 11 -3.26 -0.32 8.21
N LYS A 12 -4.56 -0.22 7.93
CA LYS A 12 -5.30 1.05 7.93
C LYS A 12 -5.15 1.86 9.20
N ARG A 13 -5.13 1.17 10.34
CA ARG A 13 -5.06 1.83 11.64
C ARG A 13 -3.65 2.24 12.04
N GLN A 14 -2.66 1.83 11.26
CA GLN A 14 -1.26 1.97 11.66
C GLN A 14 -0.48 3.00 10.87
N LEU A 15 -1.03 3.51 9.78
CA LEU A 15 -0.43 4.62 9.06
C LEU A 15 -1.03 5.93 9.57
N PRO A 16 -0.28 6.67 10.42
CA PRO A 16 -0.83 7.86 11.07
C PRO A 16 -1.26 8.94 10.08
N GLY A 17 -2.40 9.55 10.34
CA GLY A 17 -2.88 10.68 9.55
C GLY A 17 -3.54 10.32 8.22
N HIS A 18 -3.69 9.05 7.92
CA HIS A 18 -4.29 8.60 6.66
C HIS A 18 -5.45 7.65 6.90
N GLY A 19 -6.51 7.84 6.14
CA GLY A 19 -7.58 6.86 6.02
C GLY A 19 -7.38 6.00 4.77
N SER A 20 -8.19 4.99 4.61
CA SER A 20 -8.16 4.15 3.41
C SER A 20 -9.55 3.87 2.90
N HIS A 21 -9.66 3.54 1.62
CA HIS A 21 -10.94 3.20 0.99
C HIS A 21 -10.95 1.74 0.53
N ASN A 22 -10.36 1.42 -0.60
CA ASN A 22 -10.34 0.07 -1.15
C ASN A 22 -8.94 -0.53 -1.18
N TYR A 23 -8.90 -1.85 -1.30
CA TYR A 23 -7.65 -2.58 -1.38
C TYR A 23 -7.77 -3.76 -2.34
N TRP A 24 -6.62 -4.31 -2.72
CA TRP A 24 -6.49 -5.53 -3.51
C TRP A 24 -5.42 -6.39 -2.89
N ILE A 25 -5.63 -7.70 -2.84
CA ILE A 25 -4.63 -8.63 -2.32
C ILE A 25 -4.34 -9.70 -3.36
N GLU A 26 -3.06 -9.90 -3.64
CA GLU A 26 -2.59 -10.93 -4.55
C GLU A 26 -1.19 -11.35 -4.16
N ASP A 27 -0.94 -12.66 -4.10
CA ASP A 27 0.37 -13.24 -3.76
C ASP A 27 0.97 -12.70 -2.44
N ASP A 28 0.15 -12.62 -1.40
CA ASP A 28 0.53 -12.11 -0.08
C ASP A 28 1.04 -10.67 -0.10
N VAL A 29 0.61 -9.89 -1.07
CA VAL A 29 0.86 -8.46 -1.13
C VAL A 29 -0.46 -7.71 -1.07
N LEU A 30 -0.53 -6.73 -0.20
CA LEU A 30 -1.66 -5.82 -0.05
C LEU A 30 -1.39 -4.54 -0.82
N TYR A 31 -2.30 -4.18 -1.70
CA TYR A 31 -2.29 -2.90 -2.41
C TYR A 31 -3.46 -2.08 -1.85
N VAL A 32 -3.17 -1.06 -1.10
CA VAL A 32 -4.23 -0.31 -0.40
C VAL A 32 -4.22 1.16 -0.80
N ALA A 33 -5.40 1.66 -1.11
CA ALA A 33 -5.61 3.07 -1.42
C ALA A 33 -5.82 3.85 -0.11
N MET A 34 -4.94 4.80 0.17
CA MET A 34 -4.86 5.49 1.46
C MET A 34 -5.20 6.98 1.34
N TYR A 35 -6.22 7.34 0.61
CA TYR A 35 -6.63 8.74 0.38
C TYR A 35 -5.42 9.67 0.14
N SER A 36 -5.11 10.53 1.10
CA SER A 36 -3.97 11.45 1.00
C SER A 36 -2.60 10.74 1.02
N GLY A 37 -2.57 9.47 1.37
CA GLY A 37 -1.35 8.66 1.39
C GLY A 37 -0.99 7.95 0.09
N GLY A 38 -1.80 8.09 -0.95
CA GLY A 38 -1.57 7.39 -2.22
C GLY A 38 -1.86 5.90 -2.14
N VAL A 39 -1.22 5.10 -2.98
CA VAL A 39 -1.29 3.65 -2.89
C VAL A 39 -0.11 3.14 -2.08
N ARG A 40 -0.38 2.31 -1.10
CA ARG A 40 0.66 1.64 -0.29
C ARG A 40 0.69 0.16 -0.65
N ILE A 41 1.87 -0.36 -0.83
CA ILE A 41 2.10 -1.77 -1.19
C ILE A 41 2.79 -2.42 0.00
N VAL A 42 2.15 -3.43 0.58
CA VAL A 42 2.53 -3.97 1.88
C VAL A 42 2.68 -5.48 1.79
N ASP A 43 3.78 -5.99 2.31
CA ASP A 43 4.03 -7.42 2.44
C ASP A 43 3.20 -7.97 3.61
N ILE A 44 2.24 -8.83 3.31
CA ILE A 44 1.41 -9.49 4.32
C ILE A 44 1.69 -10.97 4.42
N SER A 45 2.86 -11.42 3.97
CA SER A 45 3.26 -12.81 4.06
C SER A 45 3.59 -13.22 5.49
N GLY A 46 3.45 -14.51 5.76
CA GLY A 46 3.80 -15.07 7.05
C GLY A 46 2.91 -14.63 8.19
N GLU A 47 3.44 -14.63 9.39
CA GLU A 47 2.70 -14.23 10.58
C GLU A 47 2.65 -12.70 10.71
N LEU A 48 1.46 -12.15 10.87
CA LEU A 48 1.24 -10.72 11.04
C LEU A 48 1.27 -10.38 12.53
N MET A 49 2.42 -9.96 13.02
CA MET A 49 2.67 -9.74 14.45
C MET A 49 2.33 -8.30 14.87
N GLY A 50 1.08 -7.90 14.70
CA GLY A 50 0.63 -6.57 15.15
C GLY A 50 0.91 -5.47 14.14
N ASP A 51 1.61 -4.41 14.53
CA ASP A 51 1.78 -3.21 13.71
C ASP A 51 2.63 -3.45 12.46
N LEU A 52 1.97 -3.59 11.32
CA LEU A 52 2.64 -3.87 10.04
C LEU A 52 3.52 -2.70 9.58
N PHE A 53 3.13 -1.48 9.88
CA PHE A 53 3.91 -0.31 9.50
C PHE A 53 5.22 -0.28 10.28
N ARG A 54 5.17 -0.55 11.58
CA ARG A 54 6.37 -0.60 12.43
C ARG A 54 7.28 -1.78 12.08
N GLN A 55 6.74 -2.84 11.53
CA GLN A 55 7.52 -3.97 11.04
C GLN A 55 8.26 -3.65 9.74
N GLY A 56 8.04 -2.49 9.15
CA GLY A 56 8.66 -2.13 7.87
C GLY A 56 8.15 -2.94 6.70
N ARG A 57 6.92 -3.40 6.75
CA ARG A 57 6.33 -4.25 5.71
C ARG A 57 5.88 -3.48 4.47
N GLU A 58 5.92 -2.16 4.49
CA GLU A 58 5.63 -1.37 3.31
C GLU A 58 6.79 -1.52 2.32
N ILE A 59 6.50 -2.07 1.15
CA ILE A 59 7.50 -2.39 0.13
C ILE A 59 7.40 -1.48 -1.10
N GLY A 60 6.38 -0.66 -1.16
CA GLY A 60 6.22 0.30 -2.24
C GLY A 60 5.18 1.34 -1.93
N HIS A 61 5.28 2.45 -2.63
CA HIS A 61 4.36 3.58 -2.49
C HIS A 61 4.19 4.25 -3.85
N ILE A 62 2.96 4.50 -4.23
CA ILE A 62 2.64 5.23 -5.45
C ILE A 62 1.97 6.53 -5.06
N ASN A 63 2.59 7.65 -5.40
CA ASN A 63 1.99 8.95 -5.24
C ASN A 63 1.06 9.19 -6.43
N THR A 64 -0.23 9.36 -6.17
CA THR A 64 -1.25 9.55 -7.20
C THR A 64 -1.52 11.02 -7.51
N GLY A 65 -0.77 11.94 -6.91
CA GLY A 65 -0.93 13.37 -7.15
C GLY A 65 -0.70 13.72 -8.62
N ASN A 66 -1.49 14.65 -9.12
CA ASN A 66 -1.42 15.12 -10.49
C ASN A 66 -1.32 16.65 -10.50
N PRO A 67 -0.28 17.23 -11.14
CA PRO A 67 -0.17 18.70 -11.21
C PRO A 67 -1.33 19.36 -11.93
N ASN A 68 -2.05 18.60 -12.77
CA ASN A 68 -3.23 19.08 -13.49
C ASN A 68 -4.54 18.65 -12.83
N GLY A 69 -4.49 18.11 -11.61
CA GLY A 69 -5.70 17.74 -10.88
C GLY A 69 -6.52 18.96 -10.46
N PHE A 70 -7.73 18.71 -10.01
CA PHE A 70 -8.62 19.78 -9.53
C PHE A 70 -7.94 20.63 -8.45
N ILE A 71 -7.25 19.97 -7.52
CA ILE A 71 -6.34 20.61 -6.59
C ILE A 71 -4.93 20.13 -6.98
N PRO A 72 -4.06 21.00 -7.52
CA PRO A 72 -2.76 20.56 -8.02
C PRO A 72 -1.95 19.76 -6.99
N ASN A 73 -1.46 18.61 -7.41
CA ASN A 73 -0.61 17.72 -6.62
C ASN A 73 -1.24 17.11 -5.36
N ALA A 74 -2.52 17.35 -5.10
CA ALA A 74 -3.20 16.70 -3.98
C ALA A 74 -3.52 15.24 -4.34
N THR A 75 -3.48 14.37 -3.36
CA THR A 75 -3.84 12.97 -3.51
C THR A 75 -5.14 12.67 -2.79
N MET A 76 -6.00 11.89 -3.43
CA MET A 76 -7.24 11.37 -2.85
C MET A 76 -7.51 9.99 -3.45
N THR A 77 -6.65 9.04 -3.12
CA THR A 77 -6.68 7.71 -3.71
C THR A 77 -7.81 6.87 -3.14
N TRP A 78 -8.62 6.32 -4.00
CA TRP A 78 -9.81 5.54 -3.64
C TRP A 78 -9.67 4.06 -3.87
N GLY A 79 -9.01 3.65 -4.94
CA GLY A 79 -8.88 2.26 -5.30
C GLY A 79 -7.52 1.93 -5.86
N ALA A 80 -7.11 0.68 -5.68
CA ALA A 80 -5.91 0.15 -6.25
C ALA A 80 -6.17 -1.30 -6.65
N GLN A 81 -5.73 -1.68 -7.84
CA GLN A 81 -5.90 -3.03 -8.35
C GLN A 81 -4.68 -3.42 -9.18
N LEU A 82 -4.11 -4.58 -8.87
CA LEU A 82 -3.02 -5.14 -9.65
C LEU A 82 -3.59 -5.87 -10.87
N TYR A 83 -3.02 -5.59 -12.04
CA TYR A 83 -3.35 -6.32 -13.25
C TYR A 83 -2.15 -6.30 -14.20
N LYS A 84 -1.70 -7.47 -14.61
CA LYS A 84 -0.59 -7.65 -15.56
C LYS A 84 0.65 -6.80 -15.24
N GLY A 85 1.07 -6.82 -13.98
CA GLY A 85 2.28 -6.15 -13.53
C GLY A 85 2.14 -4.64 -13.35
N HIS A 86 0.93 -4.11 -13.43
CA HIS A 86 0.66 -2.71 -13.16
C HIS A 86 -0.36 -2.56 -12.05
N VAL A 87 -0.17 -1.58 -11.19
CA VAL A 87 -1.20 -1.16 -10.26
C VAL A 87 -2.00 -0.06 -10.94
N PHE A 88 -3.26 -0.34 -11.19
CA PHE A 88 -4.22 0.67 -11.65
C PHE A 88 -4.85 1.30 -10.43
N TYR A 89 -4.92 2.60 -10.40
CA TYR A 89 -5.50 3.32 -9.27
C TYR A 89 -6.50 4.36 -9.74
N SER A 90 -7.45 4.65 -8.86
CA SER A 90 -8.37 5.77 -9.03
C SER A 90 -8.08 6.82 -7.96
N ASP A 91 -7.98 8.06 -8.40
CA ASP A 91 -7.79 9.19 -7.52
C ASP A 91 -8.93 10.17 -7.75
N HIS A 92 -9.64 10.55 -6.69
CA HIS A 92 -10.80 11.40 -6.78
C HIS A 92 -10.46 12.81 -7.29
N ASN A 93 -9.23 13.23 -7.07
CA ASN A 93 -8.74 14.53 -7.50
C ASN A 93 -8.02 14.48 -8.85
N GLY A 94 -7.22 13.44 -9.07
CA GLY A 94 -6.33 13.36 -10.24
C GLY A 94 -6.80 12.43 -11.36
N GLY A 95 -7.84 11.63 -11.13
CA GLY A 95 -8.37 10.69 -12.13
C GLY A 95 -7.75 9.30 -12.03
N ILE A 96 -7.76 8.56 -13.14
CA ILE A 96 -7.27 7.19 -13.21
C ILE A 96 -5.83 7.19 -13.70
N GLY A 97 -5.00 6.37 -13.08
CA GLY A 97 -3.62 6.20 -13.51
C GLY A 97 -3.15 4.77 -13.31
N SER A 98 -1.93 4.52 -13.71
CA SER A 98 -1.29 3.24 -13.48
C SER A 98 0.21 3.40 -13.24
N SER A 99 0.78 2.48 -12.50
CA SER A 99 2.21 2.42 -12.24
C SER A 99 2.67 0.98 -12.39
N LYS A 100 3.77 0.78 -13.11
CA LYS A 100 4.36 -0.53 -13.22
C LYS A 100 5.01 -0.91 -11.90
N VAL A 101 4.77 -2.13 -11.45
CA VAL A 101 5.44 -2.68 -10.28
C VAL A 101 6.34 -3.82 -10.68
N LEU A 102 7.51 -3.90 -10.05
CA LEU A 102 8.39 -5.03 -10.23
C LEU A 102 7.81 -6.24 -9.52
N PRO A 103 7.94 -7.45 -10.09
CA PRO A 103 7.48 -8.65 -9.43
C PRO A 103 8.17 -8.79 -8.07
N ILE A 104 7.36 -8.92 -7.03
CA ILE A 104 7.84 -9.16 -5.68
C ILE A 104 7.22 -10.47 -5.22
N LYS A 105 8.05 -11.40 -4.76
CA LYS A 105 7.59 -12.60 -4.08
C LYS A 105 7.82 -12.43 -2.60
N PRO A 106 6.78 -12.10 -1.81
CA PRO A 106 6.94 -12.06 -0.37
C PRO A 106 7.28 -13.43 0.16
N ASP A 107 8.17 -13.48 1.14
CA ASP A 107 8.46 -14.67 1.90
C ASP A 107 8.76 -14.31 3.36
N ASN A 108 8.77 -15.33 4.22
CA ASN A 108 8.93 -15.10 5.64
C ASN A 108 10.32 -14.55 6.02
N SER A 109 11.32 -14.73 5.18
CA SER A 109 12.66 -14.21 5.48
C SER A 109 12.73 -12.70 5.39
N ARG A 110 11.87 -12.11 4.56
CA ARG A 110 11.82 -10.65 4.38
C ARG A 110 11.32 -9.94 5.63
N ILE A 111 10.51 -10.60 6.44
CA ILE A 111 10.01 -10.02 7.68
C ILE A 111 11.14 -9.73 8.63
N ASN A 112 12.07 -10.66 8.80
CA ASN A 112 13.25 -10.44 9.63
C ASN A 112 14.10 -9.29 9.09
N GLU A 113 14.25 -9.21 7.79
CA GLU A 113 14.95 -8.09 7.15
C GLU A 113 14.31 -6.75 7.48
N TYR A 114 12.98 -6.67 7.47
CA TYR A 114 12.27 -5.44 7.82
C TYR A 114 12.40 -5.09 9.29
N LEU A 115 12.43 -6.08 10.16
CA LEU A 115 12.54 -5.84 11.60
C LEU A 115 13.95 -5.40 12.01
N ASP A 116 14.97 -5.87 11.30
CA ASP A 116 16.36 -5.64 11.68
C ASP A 116 16.95 -4.33 11.13
N ARG A 117 16.30 -3.68 10.23
CA ARG A 117 16.83 -2.45 9.64
C ARG A 117 16.08 -1.21 10.13
N PRO A 118 16.77 -0.06 10.17
CA PRO A 118 16.08 1.19 10.48
C PRO A 118 14.98 1.44 9.46
N ARG A 119 13.86 1.95 9.97
CA ARG A 119 12.77 2.29 9.10
C ARG A 119 13.09 3.58 8.36
N LEU A 120 12.90 3.56 7.05
CA LEU A 120 12.95 4.76 6.24
C LEU A 120 11.58 5.42 6.30
N ILE A 121 11.55 6.66 6.72
CA ILE A 121 10.33 7.46 6.74
C ILE A 121 10.37 8.37 5.53
N ASP A 122 9.45 8.13 4.62
CA ASP A 122 9.31 8.97 3.44
C ASP A 122 8.37 10.15 3.69
#